data_7796995873937171e233af688c6fc39e
#
_entry.id   7796995873937171e233af688c6fc39e
#
_cell.length_a   1.000
_cell.length_b   1.000
_cell.length_c   1.000
_cell.angle_alpha   90.00
_cell.angle_beta   90.00
_cell.angle_gamma   90.00
#
_symmetry.space_group_name_H-M   'P 1'
#
loop_
_entity.id
_entity.type
_entity.pdbx_description
1 polymer ?
#
loop_
_entity_poly.entity_id
_entity_poly.type
_entity_poly.pdbx_seq_one_letter_code
_entity_poly.pdbx_strand_id
1 'polypeptide(L)'
;MKFFLTILFFITSIFALELDFSVGENGKSLDDNNTVLIFGGIQGDEPGGFHAASLLLSDYNITKGKIIVAPNLAFDSIIKRSRGNNGDLNRKFASISPKDPDYKTVQRIKELILLPEVSMVINLHDGWGFYKPTYIDAMQNPKRWGNSSVIDTSEINASKYPDLENIATQTVNSVNSSLADPKHAY
;
A
#
# COMPACT_ATOMS: atom_id res chain seq x y z
N MET A 1 -56.23 0.97 -40.48
CA MET A 1 -54.99 0.28 -40.13
C MET A 1 -54.27 1.08 -39.05
N LYS A 2 -54.36 0.67 -37.80
CA LYS A 2 -53.75 1.35 -36.66
C LYS A 2 -52.40 0.70 -36.42
N PHE A 3 -51.32 1.43 -36.66
CA PHE A 3 -49.96 1.02 -36.30
C PHE A 3 -49.75 1.20 -34.78
N PHE A 4 -49.61 0.10 -34.03
CA PHE A 4 -49.13 0.12 -32.66
C PHE A 4 -47.61 0.18 -32.69
N LEU A 5 -47.05 1.29 -32.27
CA LEU A 5 -45.60 1.45 -32.06
C LEU A 5 -45.28 0.91 -30.65
N THR A 6 -44.74 -0.28 -30.60
CA THR A 6 -44.25 -0.84 -29.33
C THR A 6 -42.87 -0.27 -29.06
N ILE A 7 -42.76 0.68 -28.13
CA ILE A 7 -41.47 1.18 -27.62
C ILE A 7 -40.93 0.16 -26.61
N LEU A 8 -39.93 -0.58 -27.03
CA LEU A 8 -39.18 -1.49 -26.14
C LEU A 8 -38.20 -0.67 -25.30
N PHE A 9 -38.55 -0.40 -24.05
CA PHE A 9 -37.61 0.18 -23.09
C PHE A 9 -36.58 -0.88 -22.70
N PHE A 10 -35.37 -0.80 -23.23
CA PHE A 10 -34.22 -1.48 -22.68
C PHE A 10 -33.82 -0.77 -21.39
N ILE A 11 -34.22 -1.30 -20.25
CA ILE A 11 -33.61 -0.94 -18.95
C ILE A 11 -32.25 -1.61 -18.93
N THR A 12 -31.23 -0.92 -19.39
CA THR A 12 -29.84 -1.28 -19.09
C THR A 12 -29.64 -1.02 -17.61
N SER A 13 -29.67 -2.05 -16.81
CA SER A 13 -29.18 -1.99 -15.44
C SER A 13 -27.71 -1.61 -15.53
N ILE A 14 -27.40 -0.35 -15.31
CA ILE A 14 -26.02 0.11 -15.09
C ILE A 14 -25.65 -0.48 -13.74
N PHE A 15 -25.07 -1.66 -13.74
CA PHE A 15 -24.30 -2.12 -12.58
C PHE A 15 -23.18 -1.11 -12.43
N ALA A 16 -23.23 -0.31 -11.37
CA ALA A 16 -22.09 0.50 -10.99
C ALA A 16 -20.94 -0.49 -10.76
N LEU A 17 -19.90 -0.41 -11.59
CA LEU A 17 -18.70 -1.20 -11.41
C LEU A 17 -18.13 -0.76 -10.06
N GLU A 18 -18.19 -1.63 -9.06
CA GLU A 18 -17.56 -1.38 -7.76
C GLU A 18 -16.05 -1.45 -8.00
N LEU A 19 -15.41 -0.28 -8.08
CA LEU A 19 -13.97 -0.18 -8.28
C LEU A 19 -13.29 -0.55 -6.96
N ASP A 20 -12.59 -1.66 -6.97
CA ASP A 20 -11.81 -2.14 -5.84
C ASP A 20 -10.31 -2.18 -6.20
N PHE A 21 -9.46 -2.34 -5.19
CA PHE A 21 -8.02 -2.44 -5.42
C PHE A 21 -7.65 -3.75 -6.14
N SER A 22 -6.59 -3.68 -6.94
CA SER A 22 -6.02 -4.84 -7.62
C SER A 22 -4.97 -5.54 -6.75
N VAL A 23 -4.77 -6.83 -7.02
CA VAL A 23 -3.69 -7.62 -6.42
C VAL A 23 -2.96 -8.34 -7.55
N GLY A 24 -1.64 -8.25 -7.54
CA GLY A 24 -0.78 -8.97 -8.47
C GLY A 24 0.32 -9.74 -7.73
N GLU A 25 0.98 -10.65 -8.43
CA GLU A 25 2.06 -11.45 -7.90
C GLU A 25 3.27 -11.40 -8.82
N ASN A 26 4.47 -11.49 -8.24
CA ASN A 26 5.72 -11.58 -8.97
C ASN A 26 6.71 -12.51 -8.22
N GLY A 27 7.50 -13.28 -8.99
CA GLY A 27 8.40 -14.29 -8.44
C GLY A 27 7.71 -15.62 -8.17
N LYS A 28 8.47 -16.55 -7.56
CA LYS A 28 7.99 -17.89 -7.17
C LYS A 28 8.43 -18.14 -5.73
N SER A 29 7.51 -18.55 -4.90
CA SER A 29 7.87 -19.07 -3.58
C SER A 29 8.66 -20.37 -3.76
N LEU A 30 9.80 -20.46 -3.11
CA LEU A 30 10.60 -21.67 -3.04
C LEU A 30 10.24 -22.50 -1.79
N ASP A 31 9.67 -21.84 -0.79
CA ASP A 31 9.22 -22.39 0.49
C ASP A 31 7.95 -21.65 0.92
N ASP A 32 7.09 -22.31 1.66
CA ASP A 32 5.77 -21.83 2.07
C ASP A 32 5.75 -20.51 2.89
N ASN A 33 6.92 -20.01 3.31
CA ASN A 33 7.06 -18.85 4.21
C ASN A 33 7.91 -17.70 3.66
N ASN A 34 8.13 -17.60 2.34
CA ASN A 34 8.97 -16.56 1.73
C ASN A 34 8.19 -15.60 0.83
N THR A 35 6.99 -15.25 1.24
CA THR A 35 6.17 -14.29 0.52
C THR A 35 6.13 -12.96 1.28
N VAL A 36 6.48 -11.88 0.60
CA VAL A 36 6.35 -10.51 1.12
C VAL A 36 5.11 -9.87 0.52
N LEU A 37 4.22 -9.37 1.36
CA LEU A 37 3.05 -8.62 0.95
C LEU A 37 3.39 -7.12 0.94
N ILE A 38 3.17 -6.48 -0.20
CA ILE A 38 3.52 -5.07 -0.40
C ILE A 38 2.26 -4.28 -0.73
N PHE A 39 2.02 -3.24 0.02
CA PHE A 39 0.93 -2.31 -0.16
C PHE A 39 1.40 -0.96 -0.69
N GLY A 40 0.60 -0.36 -1.56
CA GLY A 40 0.73 1.02 -1.98
C GLY A 40 -0.63 1.70 -2.06
N GLY A 41 -0.65 3.03 -2.03
CA GLY A 41 -1.86 3.80 -2.25
C GLY A 41 -2.93 3.64 -1.17
N ILE A 42 -2.54 3.40 0.08
CA ILE A 42 -3.47 3.41 1.22
C ILE A 42 -4.02 4.82 1.48
N GLN A 43 -3.31 5.83 1.01
CA GLN A 43 -3.71 7.22 0.94
C GLN A 43 -3.56 7.69 -0.50
N GLY A 44 -4.62 8.26 -1.09
CA GLY A 44 -4.66 8.57 -2.52
C GLY A 44 -3.92 9.84 -2.92
N ASP A 45 -3.51 10.66 -1.96
CA ASP A 45 -2.66 11.84 -2.15
C ASP A 45 -1.15 11.55 -2.01
N GLU A 46 -0.79 10.27 -1.86
CA GLU A 46 0.59 9.79 -1.73
C GLU A 46 1.02 8.98 -2.98
N PRO A 47 1.33 9.67 -4.12
CA PRO A 47 1.55 9.00 -5.41
C PRO A 47 2.80 8.13 -5.44
N GLY A 48 3.86 8.46 -4.70
CA GLY A 48 5.09 7.68 -4.63
C GLY A 48 4.84 6.25 -4.19
N GLY A 49 3.98 6.04 -3.18
CA GLY A 49 3.65 4.72 -2.65
C GLY A 49 2.99 3.80 -3.68
N PHE A 50 1.94 4.26 -4.38
CA PHE A 50 1.26 3.40 -5.36
C PHE A 50 2.03 3.24 -6.67
N HIS A 51 2.82 4.24 -7.08
CA HIS A 51 3.69 4.10 -8.25
C HIS A 51 4.81 3.10 -7.98
N ALA A 52 5.51 3.20 -6.86
CA ALA A 52 6.55 2.25 -6.48
C ALA A 52 6.02 0.82 -6.40
N ALA A 53 4.86 0.61 -5.76
CA ALA A 53 4.21 -0.69 -5.70
C ALA A 53 3.87 -1.24 -7.10
N SER A 54 3.36 -0.39 -8.00
CA SER A 54 3.01 -0.80 -9.36
C SER A 54 4.24 -1.25 -10.17
N LEU A 55 5.36 -0.55 -10.05
CA LEU A 55 6.62 -0.89 -10.73
C LEU A 55 7.15 -2.27 -10.31
N LEU A 56 6.90 -2.71 -9.09
CA LEU A 56 7.29 -4.06 -8.64
C LEU A 56 6.60 -5.18 -9.42
N LEU A 57 5.46 -4.91 -10.03
CA LEU A 57 4.74 -5.88 -10.86
C LEU A 57 5.17 -5.83 -12.33
N SER A 58 5.59 -4.66 -12.84
CA SER A 58 5.83 -4.44 -14.27
C SER A 58 7.32 -4.43 -14.64
N ASP A 59 8.16 -3.81 -13.82
CA ASP A 59 9.52 -3.44 -14.21
C ASP A 59 10.60 -4.26 -13.49
N TYR A 60 10.21 -5.04 -12.48
CA TYR A 60 11.13 -5.86 -11.70
C TYR A 60 10.88 -7.34 -11.92
N ASN A 61 11.94 -8.13 -11.93
CA ASN A 61 11.88 -9.58 -11.92
C ASN A 61 12.39 -10.10 -10.57
N ILE A 62 11.51 -10.73 -9.81
CA ILE A 62 11.86 -11.31 -8.51
C ILE A 62 12.54 -12.66 -8.75
N THR A 63 13.84 -12.71 -8.50
CA THR A 63 14.68 -13.89 -8.77
C THR A 63 14.68 -14.89 -7.62
N LYS A 64 14.32 -14.47 -6.41
CA LYS A 64 14.24 -15.31 -5.22
C LYS A 64 13.10 -14.90 -4.32
N GLY A 65 12.24 -15.86 -3.98
CA GLY A 65 11.04 -15.62 -3.20
C GLY A 65 9.86 -15.13 -4.05
N LYS A 66 8.79 -14.73 -3.40
CA LYS A 66 7.54 -14.26 -4.00
C LYS A 66 7.13 -12.93 -3.37
N ILE A 67 6.59 -12.04 -4.16
CA ILE A 67 5.86 -10.87 -3.65
C ILE A 67 4.39 -10.94 -4.07
N ILE A 68 3.51 -10.52 -3.19
CA ILE A 68 2.12 -10.18 -3.46
C ILE A 68 2.03 -8.67 -3.34
N VAL A 69 1.50 -7.99 -4.34
CA VAL A 69 1.45 -6.53 -4.36
C VAL A 69 0.02 -6.06 -4.56
N ALA A 70 -0.45 -5.20 -3.66
CA ALA A 70 -1.70 -4.45 -3.81
C ALA A 70 -1.35 -2.95 -3.94
N PRO A 71 -1.18 -2.45 -5.18
CA PRO A 71 -0.58 -1.13 -5.39
C PRO A 71 -1.53 0.03 -5.16
N ASN A 72 -2.85 -0.19 -5.11
CA ASN A 72 -3.87 0.85 -5.18
C ASN A 72 -4.99 0.66 -4.14
N LEU A 73 -4.63 0.47 -2.87
CA LEU A 73 -5.58 0.08 -1.80
C LEU A 73 -6.79 1.01 -1.67
N ALA A 74 -6.57 2.33 -1.64
CA ALA A 74 -7.65 3.31 -1.58
C ALA A 74 -7.96 3.85 -2.99
N PHE A 75 -8.39 2.98 -3.91
CA PHE A 75 -8.54 3.29 -5.32
C PHE A 75 -9.35 4.56 -5.60
N ASP A 76 -10.51 4.71 -4.96
CA ASP A 76 -11.35 5.92 -5.08
C ASP A 76 -10.62 7.18 -4.62
N SER A 77 -9.80 7.07 -3.58
CA SER A 77 -9.02 8.19 -3.05
C SER A 77 -7.88 8.58 -3.98
N ILE A 78 -7.27 7.60 -4.67
CA ILE A 78 -6.25 7.82 -5.71
C ILE A 78 -6.85 8.60 -6.87
N ILE A 79 -8.00 8.18 -7.39
CA ILE A 79 -8.71 8.87 -8.48
C ILE A 79 -9.04 10.32 -8.11
N LYS A 80 -9.44 10.56 -6.86
CA LYS A 80 -9.78 11.89 -6.35
C LYS A 80 -8.57 12.68 -5.84
N ARG A 81 -7.39 12.08 -5.83
CA ARG A 81 -6.17 12.67 -5.27
C ARG A 81 -6.39 13.21 -3.85
N SER A 82 -7.06 12.43 -3.03
CA SER A 82 -7.38 12.76 -1.64
C SER A 82 -6.77 11.76 -0.69
N ARG A 83 -6.49 12.19 0.54
CA ARG A 83 -5.96 11.30 1.57
C ARG A 83 -6.91 10.13 1.87
N GLY A 84 -8.21 10.38 1.85
CA GLY A 84 -9.22 9.35 1.99
C GLY A 84 -10.60 9.87 1.60
N ASN A 85 -11.29 9.14 0.73
CA ASN A 85 -12.63 9.52 0.25
C ASN A 85 -13.69 9.43 1.36
N ASN A 86 -13.57 8.41 2.20
CA ASN A 86 -14.47 8.15 3.34
C ASN A 86 -13.72 8.29 4.68
N GLY A 87 -12.69 9.14 4.73
CA GLY A 87 -11.72 9.24 5.81
C GLY A 87 -10.43 8.46 5.52
N ASP A 88 -9.41 8.67 6.34
CA ASP A 88 -8.10 8.03 6.17
C ASP A 88 -8.19 6.51 6.39
N LEU A 89 -8.02 5.73 5.32
CA LEU A 89 -8.08 4.27 5.36
C LEU A 89 -7.06 3.70 6.35
N ASN A 90 -5.88 4.32 6.48
CA ASN A 90 -4.83 3.91 7.41
C ASN A 90 -5.16 4.13 8.90
N ARG A 91 -6.36 4.61 9.22
CA ARG A 91 -6.88 4.75 10.60
C ARG A 91 -7.99 3.75 10.91
N LYS A 92 -8.36 2.88 9.96
CA LYS A 92 -9.54 2.01 10.07
C LYS A 92 -9.23 0.56 10.43
N PHE A 93 -7.96 0.19 10.55
CA PHE A 93 -7.57 -1.21 10.80
C PHE A 93 -7.83 -1.68 12.24
N ALA A 94 -7.69 -0.81 13.23
CA ALA A 94 -7.94 -1.17 14.64
C ALA A 94 -9.43 -1.44 14.89
N SER A 95 -10.30 -0.60 14.33
CA SER A 95 -11.75 -0.79 14.40
C SER A 95 -12.42 -0.11 13.20
N ILE A 96 -13.44 -0.75 12.64
CA ILE A 96 -14.24 -0.21 11.55
C ILE A 96 -15.68 -0.70 11.70
N SER A 97 -16.64 0.21 11.53
CA SER A 97 -18.05 -0.15 11.52
C SER A 97 -18.40 -0.95 10.25
N PRO A 98 -19.23 -2.00 10.36
CA PRO A 98 -19.77 -2.69 9.16
C PRO A 98 -20.58 -1.80 8.22
N LYS A 99 -21.00 -0.60 8.68
CA LYS A 99 -21.70 0.39 7.87
C LYS A 99 -20.75 1.40 7.19
N ASP A 100 -19.44 1.35 7.50
CA ASP A 100 -18.45 2.21 6.83
C ASP A 100 -18.29 1.77 5.38
N PRO A 101 -18.30 2.69 4.40
CA PRO A 101 -18.10 2.33 2.99
C PRO A 101 -16.80 1.55 2.71
N ASP A 102 -15.75 1.78 3.51
CA ASP A 102 -14.46 1.09 3.35
C ASP A 102 -14.39 -0.25 4.08
N TYR A 103 -15.48 -0.70 4.72
CA TYR A 103 -15.48 -1.94 5.51
C TYR A 103 -14.99 -3.16 4.72
N LYS A 104 -15.54 -3.38 3.53
CA LYS A 104 -15.15 -4.51 2.67
C LYS A 104 -13.68 -4.46 2.28
N THR A 105 -13.20 -3.27 1.88
CA THR A 105 -11.81 -3.03 1.52
C THR A 105 -10.87 -3.35 2.69
N VAL A 106 -11.18 -2.87 3.89
CA VAL A 106 -10.40 -3.17 5.10
C VAL A 106 -10.39 -4.66 5.43
N GLN A 107 -11.53 -5.36 5.31
CA GLN A 107 -11.58 -6.80 5.56
C GLN A 107 -10.70 -7.56 4.54
N ARG A 108 -10.82 -7.23 3.26
CA ARG A 108 -9.99 -7.85 2.21
C ARG A 108 -8.49 -7.62 2.41
N ILE A 109 -8.09 -6.41 2.86
CA ILE A 109 -6.68 -6.15 3.20
C ILE A 109 -6.24 -7.01 4.39
N LYS A 110 -7.08 -7.14 5.42
CA LYS A 110 -6.79 -8.01 6.57
C LYS A 110 -6.66 -9.48 6.15
N GLU A 111 -7.49 -9.96 5.24
CA GLU A 111 -7.39 -11.31 4.69
C GLU A 111 -6.05 -11.54 3.98
N LEU A 112 -5.57 -10.57 3.19
CA LEU A 112 -4.24 -10.64 2.57
C LEU A 112 -3.10 -10.69 3.60
N ILE A 113 -3.20 -9.90 4.67
CA ILE A 113 -2.20 -9.90 5.75
C ILE A 113 -2.14 -11.25 6.48
N LEU A 114 -3.28 -11.93 6.56
CA LEU A 114 -3.43 -13.19 7.29
C LEU A 114 -3.18 -14.43 6.41
N LEU A 115 -2.80 -14.27 5.15
CA LEU A 115 -2.43 -15.40 4.30
C LEU A 115 -1.27 -16.19 4.94
N PRO A 116 -1.37 -17.54 5.01
CA PRO A 116 -0.37 -18.36 5.71
C PRO A 116 1.06 -18.22 5.17
N GLU A 117 1.18 -17.98 3.86
CA GLU A 117 2.46 -17.80 3.18
C GLU A 117 3.10 -16.43 3.39
N VAL A 118 2.36 -15.43 3.88
CA VAL A 118 2.89 -14.09 4.10
C VAL A 118 3.76 -14.04 5.35
N SER A 119 5.04 -13.80 5.15
CA SER A 119 6.03 -13.68 6.23
C SER A 119 6.31 -12.23 6.64
N MET A 120 6.06 -11.27 5.74
CA MET A 120 6.33 -9.85 5.98
C MET A 120 5.31 -8.99 5.23
N VAL A 121 4.95 -7.87 5.83
CA VAL A 121 4.12 -6.83 5.19
C VAL A 121 4.91 -5.53 5.11
N ILE A 122 4.93 -4.94 3.91
CA ILE A 122 5.54 -3.62 3.65
C ILE A 122 4.44 -2.69 3.16
N ASN A 123 4.28 -1.54 3.78
CA ASN A 123 3.35 -0.50 3.34
C ASN A 123 4.14 0.71 2.83
N LEU A 124 3.99 0.99 1.54
CA LEU A 124 4.68 2.08 0.87
C LEU A 124 3.85 3.36 0.96
N HIS A 125 4.44 4.36 1.54
CA HIS A 125 3.90 5.69 1.70
C HIS A 125 4.69 6.71 0.90
N ASP A 126 4.17 7.90 0.80
CA ASP A 126 4.85 9.11 0.35
C ASP A 126 4.59 10.19 1.40
N GLY A 127 5.56 11.06 1.62
CA GLY A 127 5.40 12.04 2.67
C GLY A 127 6.35 13.24 2.51
N TRP A 128 6.15 14.22 3.38
CA TRP A 128 6.85 15.49 3.31
C TRP A 128 8.08 15.52 4.19
N GLY A 129 9.23 15.80 3.57
CA GLY A 129 10.49 16.06 4.24
C GLY A 129 11.20 14.81 4.71
N PHE A 130 12.27 15.05 5.46
CA PHE A 130 13.23 14.03 5.84
C PHE A 130 13.37 14.03 7.36
N TYR A 131 13.27 12.88 7.97
CA TYR A 131 13.56 12.75 9.38
C TYR A 131 15.04 13.03 9.64
N LYS A 132 15.30 13.96 10.56
CA LYS A 132 16.63 14.19 11.12
C LYS A 132 16.50 14.30 12.64
N PRO A 133 17.42 13.71 13.41
CA PRO A 133 17.35 13.73 14.87
C PRO A 133 17.45 15.13 15.46
N THR A 134 18.01 16.07 14.71
CA THR A 134 18.10 17.49 15.07
C THR A 134 17.43 18.36 14.00
N TYR A 135 16.94 19.53 14.41
CA TYR A 135 16.36 20.50 13.49
C TYR A 135 17.46 21.10 12.57
N ILE A 136 17.29 20.95 11.28
CA ILE A 136 18.12 21.59 10.24
C ILE A 136 17.30 22.72 9.59
N ASP A 137 16.13 22.38 9.07
CA ASP A 137 15.20 23.32 8.43
C ASP A 137 13.75 22.83 8.50
N ALA A 138 12.83 23.52 7.80
CA ALA A 138 11.42 23.16 7.77
C ALA A 138 11.13 21.78 7.15
N MET A 139 12.00 21.27 6.27
CA MET A 139 11.88 19.98 5.62
C MET A 139 12.72 18.89 6.27
N GLN A 140 13.73 19.23 7.06
CA GLN A 140 14.67 18.32 7.69
C GLN A 140 14.67 18.53 9.21
N ASN A 141 13.89 17.75 9.92
CA ASN A 141 13.74 17.87 11.38
C ASN A 141 13.05 16.63 12.00
N PRO A 142 13.01 16.51 13.34
CA PRO A 142 12.43 15.36 14.02
C PRO A 142 10.91 15.18 13.86
N LYS A 143 10.21 16.15 13.27
CA LYS A 143 8.76 16.07 13.02
C LYS A 143 8.41 15.70 11.57
N ARG A 144 9.42 15.41 10.75
CA ARG A 144 9.25 15.03 9.34
C ARG A 144 9.56 13.55 9.18
N TRP A 145 8.60 12.82 8.63
CA TRP A 145 8.68 11.37 8.46
C TRP A 145 8.50 10.93 7.01
N GLY A 146 8.63 11.86 6.05
CA GLY A 146 8.40 11.59 4.64
C GLY A 146 9.37 10.55 4.06
N ASN A 147 10.65 10.67 4.42
CA ASN A 147 11.67 9.71 4.07
C ASN A 147 12.14 8.99 5.34
N SER A 148 11.45 7.94 5.72
CA SER A 148 11.80 7.12 6.88
C SER A 148 11.30 5.71 6.70
N SER A 149 12.00 4.75 7.29
CA SER A 149 11.49 3.40 7.48
C SER A 149 10.95 3.27 8.90
N VAL A 150 9.68 2.93 9.02
CA VAL A 150 9.01 2.70 10.30
C VAL A 150 8.81 1.20 10.46
N ILE A 151 9.34 0.63 11.54
CA ILE A 151 9.20 -0.79 11.86
C ILE A 151 8.31 -0.98 13.08
N ASP A 152 7.57 -2.08 13.09
CA ASP A 152 6.82 -2.50 14.27
C ASP A 152 7.76 -3.21 15.25
N THR A 153 8.03 -2.53 16.36
CA THR A 153 8.89 -3.04 17.45
C THR A 153 8.09 -3.63 18.60
N SER A 154 6.80 -3.97 18.39
CA SER A 154 6.00 -4.64 19.43
C SER A 154 6.69 -5.95 19.87
N GLU A 155 6.53 -6.33 21.14
CA GLU A 155 7.14 -7.56 21.69
C GLU A 155 6.77 -8.81 20.88
N ILE A 156 5.54 -8.87 20.35
CA ILE A 156 5.07 -9.98 19.51
C ILE A 156 5.88 -10.05 18.22
N ASN A 157 6.07 -8.93 17.55
CA ASN A 157 6.81 -8.90 16.28
C ASN A 157 8.32 -9.00 16.49
N ALA A 158 8.88 -8.39 17.53
CA ALA A 158 10.29 -8.53 17.85
C ALA A 158 10.69 -9.98 18.18
N SER A 159 9.80 -10.71 18.86
CA SER A 159 10.02 -12.14 19.15
C SER A 159 9.91 -13.02 17.90
N LYS A 160 8.93 -12.74 17.03
CA LYS A 160 8.64 -13.55 15.84
C LYS A 160 9.57 -13.23 14.67
N TYR A 161 10.01 -11.97 14.57
CA TYR A 161 10.82 -11.45 13.47
C TYR A 161 12.03 -10.66 13.99
N PRO A 162 13.02 -11.34 14.63
CA PRO A 162 14.16 -10.67 15.26
C PRO A 162 15.05 -9.90 14.28
N ASP A 163 14.99 -10.25 13.00
CA ASP A 163 15.80 -9.61 11.94
C ASP A 163 15.15 -8.39 11.29
N LEU A 164 13.96 -7.98 11.71
CA LEU A 164 13.21 -6.90 11.06
C LEU A 164 13.99 -5.57 11.04
N GLU A 165 14.63 -5.20 12.14
CA GLU A 165 15.46 -3.99 12.25
C GLU A 165 16.66 -4.06 11.29
N ASN A 166 17.32 -5.22 11.21
CA ASN A 166 18.44 -5.44 10.31
C ASN A 166 18.00 -5.34 8.83
N ILE A 167 16.87 -5.93 8.47
CA ILE A 167 16.29 -5.85 7.12
C ILE A 167 15.98 -4.39 6.77
N ALA A 168 15.33 -3.65 7.66
CA ALA A 168 15.01 -2.24 7.45
C ALA A 168 16.28 -1.39 7.28
N THR A 169 17.28 -1.62 8.13
CA THR A 169 18.59 -0.91 8.07
C THR A 169 19.32 -1.20 6.77
N GLN A 170 19.40 -2.46 6.35
CA GLN A 170 20.02 -2.83 5.07
C GLN A 170 19.30 -2.21 3.88
N THR A 171 17.96 -2.19 3.91
CA THR A 171 17.14 -1.56 2.87
C THR A 171 17.43 -0.07 2.78
N VAL A 172 17.40 0.64 3.90
CA VAL A 172 17.71 2.08 3.98
C VAL A 172 19.13 2.37 3.49
N ASN A 173 20.13 1.58 3.91
CA ASN A 173 21.51 1.75 3.48
C ASN A 173 21.65 1.52 1.95
N SER A 174 20.98 0.53 1.40
CA SER A 174 20.96 0.26 -0.04
C SER A 174 20.36 1.43 -0.83
N VAL A 175 19.23 1.95 -0.38
CA VAL A 175 18.61 3.14 -0.99
C VAL A 175 19.53 4.34 -0.89
N ASN A 176 20.07 4.64 0.28
CA ASN A 176 20.96 5.80 0.52
C ASN A 176 22.22 5.74 -0.36
N SER A 177 22.78 4.55 -0.57
CA SER A 177 23.96 4.36 -1.44
C SER A 177 23.69 4.66 -2.92
N SER A 178 22.44 4.65 -3.33
CA SER A 178 22.00 4.87 -4.71
C SER A 178 21.48 6.28 -4.97
N LEU A 179 21.38 7.13 -3.92
CA LEU A 179 20.86 8.49 -4.05
C LEU A 179 21.89 9.42 -4.71
N ALA A 180 21.43 10.19 -5.69
CA ALA A 180 22.24 11.22 -6.35
C ALA A 180 22.57 12.41 -5.42
N ASP A 181 21.66 12.76 -4.50
CA ASP A 181 21.84 13.81 -3.51
C ASP A 181 21.79 13.25 -2.08
N PRO A 182 22.91 13.24 -1.35
CA PRO A 182 22.96 12.73 0.03
C PRO A 182 22.04 13.47 1.02
N LYS A 183 21.58 14.68 0.68
CA LYS A 183 20.62 15.42 1.51
C LYS A 183 19.29 14.71 1.60
N HIS A 184 18.96 13.86 0.63
CA HIS A 184 17.74 13.07 0.57
C HIS A 184 17.85 11.72 1.28
N ALA A 185 18.95 11.45 1.98
CA ALA A 185 19.13 10.20 2.72
C ALA A 185 18.09 10.00 3.83
N TYR A 186 17.64 8.75 3.94
CA TYR A 186 16.74 8.26 4.98
C TYR A 186 17.40 8.29 6.36
#